data_d1d3c37dd0863c324d18a8c7ea2423e1
#
_entry.id   d1d3c37dd0863c324d18a8c7ea2423e1
#
_cell.length_a   1.000
_cell.length_b   1.000
_cell.length_c   1.000
_cell.angle_alpha   90.00
_cell.angle_beta   90.00
_cell.angle_gamma   90.00
#
_symmetry.space_group_name_H-M   'P 1'
#
loop_
_entity.id
_entity.type
_entity.pdbx_description
1 polymer ?
#
loop_
_entity_poly.entity_id
_entity_poly.type
_entity_poly.pdbx_seq_one_letter_code
_entity_poly.pdbx_strand_id
1 'polypeptide(L)'
;EIQEALHLEKLPAHIECFDNSNIQGSDAVAACVVFKMGKPSKQEYRKYNIKTVVGPDDYASMKEVVRRRCGRAIEERSPPPDLIITDGGKGQMEVVRSVVEDELGLSIPIAGLAKDGKHRTSELLFGFPPVTVGMRLDSPLFHLLTRIQDEVHRFAITFHKDKRSKTQ
;
A
#
# COMPACT_ATOMS: atom_id res chain seq x y z
N GLU A 1 16.21 4.82 -8.27
CA GLU A 1 15.83 3.79 -9.25
C GLU A 1 14.34 3.69 -9.53
N ILE A 2 13.50 3.84 -8.49
CA ILE A 2 12.05 3.83 -8.71
C ILE A 2 11.64 4.96 -9.65
N GLN A 3 12.21 6.13 -9.45
CA GLN A 3 11.91 7.28 -10.30
C GLN A 3 12.19 6.97 -11.78
N GLU A 4 13.32 6.38 -12.06
CA GLU A 4 13.68 6.02 -13.43
C GLU A 4 12.81 4.91 -13.98
N ALA A 5 12.56 3.87 -13.19
CA ALA A 5 11.79 2.72 -13.63
C ALA A 5 10.33 3.09 -13.95
N LEU A 6 9.75 4.00 -13.20
CA LEU A 6 8.35 4.41 -13.37
C LEU A 6 8.22 5.73 -14.13
N HIS A 7 9.31 6.31 -14.58
CA HIS A 7 9.32 7.59 -15.30
C HIS A 7 8.61 8.70 -14.53
N LEU A 8 8.88 8.78 -13.22
CA LEU A 8 8.24 9.78 -12.37
C LEU A 8 8.91 11.14 -12.53
N GLU A 9 8.09 12.19 -12.51
CA GLU A 9 8.62 13.56 -12.60
C GLU A 9 9.42 13.96 -11.38
N LYS A 10 9.06 13.42 -10.21
CA LYS A 10 9.73 13.71 -8.95
C LYS A 10 10.35 12.45 -8.37
N LEU A 11 11.44 12.63 -7.62
CA LEU A 11 12.00 11.55 -6.83
C LEU A 11 10.96 11.12 -5.78
N PRO A 12 10.58 9.82 -5.73
CA PRO A 12 9.59 9.38 -4.74
C PRO A 12 10.24 9.21 -3.37
N ALA A 13 10.49 10.35 -2.73
CA ALA A 13 11.13 10.36 -1.42
C ALA A 13 10.23 9.82 -0.32
N HIS A 14 8.92 9.98 -0.47
CA HIS A 14 7.92 9.53 0.51
C HIS A 14 7.02 8.50 -0.16
N ILE A 15 7.18 7.25 0.22
CA ILE A 15 6.41 6.13 -0.33
C ILE A 15 5.54 5.53 0.78
N GLU A 16 4.26 5.28 0.47
CA GLU A 16 3.36 4.58 1.38
C GLU A 16 2.88 3.31 0.72
N CYS A 17 2.93 2.21 1.47
CA CYS A 17 2.47 0.91 0.99
C CYS A 17 1.33 0.42 1.87
N PHE A 18 0.25 -0.02 1.23
CA PHE A 18 -0.96 -0.48 1.92
C PHE A 18 -1.17 -1.97 1.71
N ASP A 19 -1.58 -2.63 2.78
CA ASP A 19 -1.96 -4.04 2.73
C ASP A 19 -3.19 -4.26 3.61
N ASN A 20 -4.08 -5.14 3.15
CA ASN A 20 -5.24 -5.56 3.92
C ASN A 20 -5.03 -6.98 4.42
N SER A 21 -5.60 -7.27 5.57
CA SER A 21 -5.51 -8.60 6.14
C SER A 21 -6.77 -8.93 6.92
N ASN A 22 -7.22 -10.18 6.82
CA ASN A 22 -8.35 -10.70 7.56
C ASN A 22 -7.89 -11.89 8.38
N ILE A 23 -8.42 -12.02 9.59
CA ILE A 23 -8.23 -13.21 10.39
C ILE A 23 -9.54 -13.99 10.36
N GLN A 24 -9.59 -15.03 9.53
CA GLN A 24 -10.64 -16.06 9.53
C GLN A 24 -12.01 -15.59 10.01
N GLY A 25 -12.64 -14.67 9.27
CA GLY A 25 -13.98 -14.19 9.59
C GLY A 25 -14.06 -13.18 10.71
N SER A 26 -12.94 -12.78 11.27
CA SER A 26 -12.90 -11.71 12.26
C SER A 26 -12.73 -10.35 11.57
N ASP A 27 -12.54 -9.32 12.36
CA ASP A 27 -12.47 -7.96 11.87
C ASP A 27 -11.36 -7.78 10.83
N ALA A 28 -11.69 -7.10 9.75
CA ALA A 28 -10.70 -6.74 8.75
C ALA A 28 -9.78 -5.65 9.30
N VAL A 29 -8.50 -5.77 9.00
CA VAL A 29 -7.50 -4.77 9.39
C VAL A 29 -6.67 -4.40 8.18
N ALA A 30 -6.13 -3.19 8.19
CA ALA A 30 -5.24 -2.71 7.15
C ALA A 30 -4.01 -2.07 7.78
N ALA A 31 -2.91 -2.15 7.07
CA ALA A 31 -1.65 -1.59 7.52
C ALA A 31 -1.12 -0.63 6.47
N CYS A 32 -0.50 0.45 6.93
CA CYS A 32 0.22 1.38 6.07
C CYS A 32 1.63 1.52 6.61
N VAL A 33 2.61 1.22 5.79
CA VAL A 33 4.01 1.46 6.13
C VAL A 33 4.52 2.61 5.28
N VAL A 34 5.51 3.31 5.81
CA VAL A 34 6.08 4.50 5.19
C VAL A 34 7.58 4.32 5.02
N PHE A 35 8.05 4.60 3.80
CA PHE A 35 9.48 4.63 3.50
C PHE A 35 9.84 6.04 3.06
N LYS A 36 10.89 6.59 3.64
CA LYS A 36 11.41 7.90 3.26
C LYS A 36 12.87 7.77 2.84
N MET A 37 13.17 8.21 1.63
CA MET A 37 14.51 8.09 1.04
C MET A 37 15.03 6.65 1.08
N GLY A 38 14.14 5.69 0.84
CA GLY A 38 14.50 4.28 0.79
C GLY A 38 14.61 3.58 2.12
N LYS A 39 14.29 4.26 3.22
CA LYS A 39 14.40 3.70 4.57
C LYS A 39 13.05 3.70 5.28
N PRO A 40 12.77 2.68 6.11
CA PRO A 40 11.52 2.65 6.88
C PRO A 40 11.43 3.84 7.82
N SER A 41 10.27 4.49 7.83
CA SER A 41 9.95 5.57 8.77
C SER A 41 8.89 5.03 9.73
N LYS A 42 9.32 4.22 10.69
CA LYS A 42 8.40 3.44 11.54
C LYS A 42 7.45 4.27 12.37
N GLN A 43 7.85 5.47 12.75
CA GLN A 43 6.99 6.35 13.55
C GLN A 43 5.76 6.83 12.76
N GLU A 44 5.80 6.70 11.44
CA GLU A 44 4.68 7.11 10.58
C GLU A 44 3.81 5.93 10.16
N TYR A 45 4.15 4.72 10.55
CA TYR A 45 3.33 3.54 10.29
C TYR A 45 1.99 3.67 11.01
N ARG A 46 0.92 3.19 10.37
CA ARG A 46 -0.42 3.21 10.98
C ARG A 46 -1.15 1.91 10.71
N LYS A 47 -1.99 1.56 11.67
CA LYS A 47 -2.85 0.38 11.60
C LYS A 47 -4.29 0.86 11.64
N TYR A 48 -5.13 0.22 10.86
CA TYR A 48 -6.54 0.62 10.75
C TYR A 48 -7.45 -0.56 10.99
N ASN A 49 -8.41 -0.40 11.90
CA ASN A 49 -9.53 -1.31 12.00
C ASN A 49 -10.55 -0.86 10.96
N ILE A 50 -10.96 -1.77 10.09
CA ILE A 50 -11.92 -1.46 9.04
C ILE A 50 -13.31 -1.43 9.66
N LYS A 51 -14.04 -0.34 9.47
CA LYS A 51 -15.29 -0.07 10.18
C LYS A 51 -16.54 -0.11 9.29
N THR A 52 -16.40 0.18 8.01
CA THR A 52 -17.55 0.35 7.13
C THR A 52 -17.83 -0.85 6.24
N VAL A 53 -17.00 -1.88 6.32
CA VAL A 53 -17.11 -3.05 5.47
C VAL A 53 -17.65 -4.22 6.25
N VAL A 54 -18.67 -4.89 5.70
CA VAL A 54 -19.26 -6.09 6.30
C VAL A 54 -18.70 -7.30 5.55
N GLY A 55 -18.06 -8.20 6.31
CA GLY A 55 -17.47 -9.40 5.74
C GLY A 55 -16.15 -9.16 5.02
N PRO A 56 -15.58 -10.22 4.41
CA PRO A 56 -14.30 -10.12 3.72
C PRO A 56 -14.48 -9.47 2.33
N ASP A 57 -14.05 -8.24 2.21
CA ASP A 57 -14.07 -7.50 0.95
C ASP A 57 -12.80 -6.66 0.89
N ASP A 58 -11.78 -7.20 0.23
CA ASP A 58 -10.47 -6.55 0.17
C ASP A 58 -10.51 -5.21 -0.55
N TYR A 59 -11.33 -5.09 -1.59
CA TYR A 59 -11.43 -3.83 -2.32
C TYR A 59 -12.09 -2.74 -1.48
N ALA A 60 -13.20 -3.07 -0.82
CA ALA A 60 -13.87 -2.11 0.05
C ALA A 60 -13.00 -1.72 1.23
N SER A 61 -12.25 -2.68 1.78
CA SER A 61 -11.31 -2.41 2.88
C SER A 61 -10.19 -1.48 2.45
N MET A 62 -9.62 -1.72 1.27
CA MET A 62 -8.58 -0.84 0.72
C MET A 62 -9.14 0.57 0.51
N LYS A 63 -10.36 0.66 -0.01
CA LYS A 63 -11.01 1.94 -0.23
C LYS A 63 -11.15 2.73 1.07
N GLU A 64 -11.60 2.07 2.14
CA GLU A 64 -11.74 2.72 3.43
C GLU A 64 -10.39 3.22 3.98
N VAL A 65 -9.35 2.37 3.96
CA VAL A 65 -8.06 2.75 4.55
C VAL A 65 -7.41 3.90 3.79
N VAL A 66 -7.46 3.87 2.47
CA VAL A 66 -6.87 4.95 1.67
C VAL A 66 -7.64 6.26 1.87
N ARG A 67 -8.97 6.18 1.92
CA ARG A 67 -9.79 7.37 2.18
C ARG A 67 -9.47 7.98 3.54
N ARG A 68 -9.35 7.16 4.57
CA ARG A 68 -9.04 7.63 5.92
C ARG A 68 -7.63 8.22 5.99
N ARG A 69 -6.67 7.54 5.39
CA ARG A 69 -5.26 7.97 5.43
C ARG A 69 -5.05 9.27 4.66
N CYS A 70 -5.48 9.32 3.42
CA CYS A 70 -5.28 10.49 2.57
C CYS A 70 -6.18 11.64 3.00
N GLY A 71 -7.41 11.34 3.42
CA GLY A 71 -8.31 12.36 3.92
C GLY A 71 -7.77 13.05 5.15
N ARG A 72 -7.16 12.29 6.07
CA ARG A 72 -6.55 12.86 7.26
C ARG A 72 -5.34 13.72 6.90
N ALA A 73 -4.54 13.31 5.92
CA ALA A 73 -3.41 14.11 5.47
C ALA A 73 -3.88 15.48 4.94
N ILE A 74 -4.99 15.48 4.21
CA ILE A 74 -5.56 16.74 3.71
C ILE A 74 -6.02 17.62 4.89
N GLU A 75 -6.74 17.04 5.86
CA GLU A 75 -7.22 17.79 7.02
C GLU A 75 -6.08 18.38 7.83
N GLU A 76 -5.01 17.65 8.00
CA GLU A 76 -3.86 18.09 8.78
C GLU A 76 -2.88 18.94 7.96
N ARG A 77 -3.16 19.12 6.67
CA ARG A 77 -2.29 19.82 5.73
C ARG A 77 -0.89 19.20 5.67
N SER A 78 -0.82 17.89 5.87
CA SER A 78 0.43 17.14 5.72
C SER A 78 0.66 16.87 4.23
N PRO A 79 1.92 16.83 3.79
CA PRO A 79 2.18 16.51 2.39
C PRO A 79 1.75 15.08 2.07
N PRO A 80 1.09 14.87 0.92
CA PRO A 80 0.74 13.51 0.51
C PRO A 80 1.98 12.73 0.10
N PRO A 81 1.89 11.39 0.02
CA PRO A 81 3.03 10.62 -0.46
C PRO A 81 3.35 10.91 -1.91
N ASP A 82 4.60 10.68 -2.29
CA ASP A 82 5.05 10.83 -3.67
C ASP A 82 4.69 9.61 -4.52
N LEU A 83 4.47 8.47 -3.89
CA LEU A 83 4.10 7.23 -4.55
C LEU A 83 3.32 6.37 -3.57
N ILE A 84 2.22 5.79 -4.04
CA ILE A 84 1.46 4.79 -3.27
C ILE A 84 1.68 3.44 -3.92
N ILE A 85 1.99 2.43 -3.11
CA ILE A 85 2.15 1.06 -3.56
C ILE A 85 1.06 0.21 -2.89
N THR A 86 0.36 -0.59 -3.68
CA THR A 86 -0.60 -1.54 -3.14
C THR A 86 0.04 -2.93 -3.15
N ASP A 87 -0.20 -3.70 -2.08
CA ASP A 87 0.16 -5.11 -2.08
C ASP A 87 -0.96 -5.87 -2.78
N GLY A 88 -1.01 -5.72 -4.08
CA GLY A 88 -2.03 -6.28 -4.96
C GLY A 88 -1.90 -5.72 -6.35
N GLY A 89 -2.64 -6.29 -7.28
CA GLY A 89 -2.53 -5.94 -8.69
C GLY A 89 -3.53 -4.88 -9.15
N LYS A 90 -4.00 -5.06 -10.39
CA LYS A 90 -4.82 -4.05 -11.08
C LYS A 90 -6.08 -3.62 -10.32
N GLY A 91 -6.77 -4.56 -9.69
CA GLY A 91 -8.00 -4.25 -8.97
C GLY A 91 -7.75 -3.33 -7.79
N GLN A 92 -6.72 -3.63 -7.00
CA GLN A 92 -6.37 -2.78 -5.86
C GLN A 92 -5.89 -1.42 -6.31
N MET A 93 -5.10 -1.36 -7.39
CA MET A 93 -4.63 -0.09 -7.93
C MET A 93 -5.81 0.81 -8.36
N GLU A 94 -6.80 0.23 -9.03
CA GLU A 94 -7.97 0.99 -9.49
C GLU A 94 -8.78 1.53 -8.32
N VAL A 95 -8.92 0.74 -7.26
CA VAL A 95 -9.62 1.18 -6.05
C VAL A 95 -8.91 2.38 -5.42
N VAL A 96 -7.58 2.31 -5.31
CA VAL A 96 -6.80 3.42 -4.76
C VAL A 96 -6.92 4.65 -5.64
N ARG A 97 -6.83 4.48 -6.95
CA ARG A 97 -6.98 5.61 -7.89
C ARG A 97 -8.34 6.29 -7.72
N SER A 98 -9.41 5.49 -7.60
CA SER A 98 -10.75 6.08 -7.47
C SER A 98 -10.88 6.94 -6.23
N VAL A 99 -10.26 6.54 -5.12
CA VAL A 99 -10.28 7.36 -3.91
C VAL A 99 -9.40 8.59 -4.05
N VAL A 100 -8.17 8.40 -4.50
CA VAL A 100 -7.18 9.49 -4.57
C VAL A 100 -7.61 10.55 -5.57
N GLU A 101 -8.00 10.16 -6.76
CA GLU A 101 -8.31 11.09 -7.85
C GLU A 101 -9.78 11.53 -7.86
N ASP A 102 -10.71 10.56 -7.81
CA ASP A 102 -12.12 10.87 -7.98
C ASP A 102 -12.77 11.42 -6.70
N GLU A 103 -12.41 10.90 -5.54
CA GLU A 103 -13.01 11.35 -4.29
C GLU A 103 -12.27 12.51 -3.65
N LEU A 104 -10.93 12.48 -3.66
CA LEU A 104 -10.12 13.45 -2.95
C LEU A 104 -9.45 14.50 -3.84
N GLY A 105 -9.49 14.31 -5.14
CA GLY A 105 -8.93 15.28 -6.08
C GLY A 105 -7.41 15.40 -6.03
N LEU A 106 -6.73 14.36 -5.57
CA LEU A 106 -5.27 14.36 -5.51
C LEU A 106 -4.68 13.68 -6.74
N SER A 107 -3.43 13.99 -7.05
CA SER A 107 -2.71 13.37 -8.14
C SER A 107 -1.46 12.73 -7.58
N ILE A 108 -1.54 11.43 -7.27
CA ILE A 108 -0.44 10.68 -6.69
C ILE A 108 -0.17 9.45 -7.57
N PRO A 109 1.09 9.22 -7.99
CA PRO A 109 1.41 8.00 -8.73
C PRO A 109 1.09 6.74 -7.91
N ILE A 110 0.56 5.72 -8.57
CA ILE A 110 0.13 4.48 -7.92
C ILE A 110 0.77 3.29 -8.62
N ALA A 111 1.37 2.41 -7.84
CA ALA A 111 1.96 1.17 -8.33
C ALA A 111 1.33 -0.02 -7.59
N GLY A 112 1.45 -1.20 -8.17
CA GLY A 112 0.96 -2.42 -7.55
C GLY A 112 2.00 -3.52 -7.62
N LEU A 113 2.02 -4.36 -6.59
CA LEU A 113 2.88 -5.54 -6.55
C LEU A 113 2.00 -6.76 -6.74
N ALA A 114 1.98 -7.29 -7.95
CA ALA A 114 1.16 -8.45 -8.28
C ALA A 114 1.91 -9.73 -7.92
N LYS A 115 1.18 -10.73 -7.45
CA LYS A 115 1.72 -12.01 -7.08
C LYS A 115 1.53 -13.02 -8.20
N ASP A 116 2.48 -13.95 -8.34
CA ASP A 116 2.33 -15.04 -9.30
C ASP A 116 1.45 -16.15 -8.69
N GLY A 117 1.27 -17.23 -9.44
CA GLY A 117 0.45 -18.36 -8.97
C GLY A 117 1.00 -19.08 -7.76
N LYS A 118 2.23 -18.78 -7.33
CA LYS A 118 2.85 -19.34 -6.14
C LYS A 118 2.88 -18.33 -4.97
N HIS A 119 2.10 -17.27 -5.07
CA HIS A 119 2.01 -16.21 -4.07
C HIS A 119 3.31 -15.45 -3.82
N ARG A 120 4.18 -15.39 -4.84
CA ARG A 120 5.41 -14.60 -4.79
C ARG A 120 5.21 -13.35 -5.62
N THR A 121 5.82 -12.24 -5.20
CA THR A 121 5.82 -11.03 -6.01
C THR A 121 6.57 -11.31 -7.30
N SER A 122 5.89 -11.17 -8.42
CA SER A 122 6.48 -11.40 -9.73
C SER A 122 6.47 -10.18 -10.62
N GLU A 123 5.58 -9.24 -10.36
CA GLU A 123 5.38 -8.11 -11.26
C GLU A 123 5.19 -6.80 -10.49
N LEU A 124 5.82 -5.76 -11.03
CA LEU A 124 5.53 -4.38 -10.63
C LEU A 124 4.64 -3.79 -11.72
N LEU A 125 3.48 -3.31 -11.32
CA LEU A 125 2.54 -2.68 -12.24
C LEU A 125 2.49 -1.18 -11.99
N PHE A 126 2.29 -0.39 -13.05
CA PHE A 126 2.22 1.05 -12.91
C PHE A 126 1.32 1.68 -13.97
N GLY A 127 0.64 2.73 -13.58
CA GLY A 127 -0.14 3.55 -14.51
C GLY A 127 -1.57 3.07 -14.73
N PHE A 128 -2.29 3.80 -15.56
CA PHE A 128 -3.68 3.49 -15.90
C PHE A 128 -3.91 3.73 -17.37
N PRO A 129 -4.14 2.65 -18.14
CA PRO A 129 -4.24 1.26 -17.66
C PRO A 129 -2.90 0.75 -17.12
N PRO A 130 -2.94 -0.15 -16.12
CA PRO A 130 -1.70 -0.67 -15.54
C PRO A 130 -0.87 -1.46 -16.55
N VAL A 131 0.43 -1.20 -16.56
CA VAL A 131 1.37 -1.96 -17.38
C VAL A 131 2.46 -2.54 -16.50
N THR A 132 2.97 -3.70 -16.90
CA THR A 132 4.06 -4.35 -16.18
C THR A 132 5.35 -3.59 -16.43
N VAL A 133 6.05 -3.25 -15.35
CA VAL A 133 7.36 -2.62 -15.43
C VAL A 133 8.42 -3.71 -15.27
N GLY A 134 9.29 -3.83 -16.27
CA GLY A 134 10.35 -4.82 -16.23
C GLY A 134 11.36 -4.51 -15.13
N MET A 135 11.76 -5.53 -14.38
CA MET A 135 12.81 -5.40 -13.38
C MET A 135 13.57 -6.71 -13.24
N ARG A 136 14.85 -6.60 -12.95
CA ARG A 136 15.67 -7.76 -12.74
C ARG A 136 15.56 -8.21 -11.28
N LEU A 137 15.57 -9.53 -11.07
CA LEU A 137 15.40 -10.10 -9.73
C LEU A 137 16.57 -9.78 -8.80
N ASP A 138 17.72 -9.41 -9.36
CA ASP A 138 18.89 -9.06 -8.57
C ASP A 138 19.13 -7.54 -8.51
N SER A 139 18.16 -6.74 -8.97
CA SER A 139 18.34 -5.30 -9.02
C SER A 139 18.07 -4.64 -7.67
N PRO A 140 18.67 -3.47 -7.42
CA PRO A 140 18.32 -2.69 -6.22
C PRO A 140 16.84 -2.33 -6.16
N LEU A 141 16.20 -2.12 -7.33
CA LEU A 141 14.75 -1.85 -7.37
C LEU A 141 13.95 -3.02 -6.81
N PHE A 142 14.27 -4.24 -7.27
CA PHE A 142 13.59 -5.43 -6.79
C PHE A 142 13.81 -5.62 -5.28
N HIS A 143 15.03 -5.39 -4.81
CA HIS A 143 15.34 -5.52 -3.38
C HIS A 143 14.56 -4.51 -2.54
N LEU A 144 14.43 -3.27 -3.02
CA LEU A 144 13.68 -2.26 -2.29
C LEU A 144 12.20 -2.62 -2.23
N LEU A 145 11.61 -3.04 -3.34
CA LEU A 145 10.20 -3.41 -3.38
C LEU A 145 9.92 -4.63 -2.49
N THR A 146 10.83 -5.61 -2.48
CA THR A 146 10.72 -6.77 -1.59
C THR A 146 10.76 -6.34 -0.12
N ARG A 147 11.67 -5.42 0.23
CA ARG A 147 11.74 -4.91 1.59
C ARG A 147 10.46 -4.20 2.00
N ILE A 148 9.89 -3.40 1.12
CA ILE A 148 8.64 -2.69 1.41
C ILE A 148 7.51 -3.71 1.63
N GLN A 149 7.41 -4.70 0.76
CA GLN A 149 6.38 -5.74 0.87
C GLN A 149 6.54 -6.57 2.15
N ASP A 150 7.74 -7.02 2.44
CA ASP A 150 8.01 -7.78 3.66
C ASP A 150 7.66 -6.96 4.90
N GLU A 151 7.97 -5.69 4.87
CA GLU A 151 7.74 -4.81 6.02
C GLU A 151 6.24 -4.60 6.27
N VAL A 152 5.44 -4.41 5.21
CA VAL A 152 4.01 -4.23 5.41
C VAL A 152 3.34 -5.52 5.89
N HIS A 153 3.80 -6.67 5.40
CA HIS A 153 3.29 -7.98 5.87
C HIS A 153 3.65 -8.20 7.34
N ARG A 154 4.89 -7.92 7.72
CA ARG A 154 5.35 -8.06 9.10
C ARG A 154 4.53 -7.18 10.04
N PHE A 155 4.30 -5.95 9.65
CA PHE A 155 3.56 -4.99 10.45
C PHE A 155 2.10 -5.43 10.63
N ALA A 156 1.47 -5.92 9.56
CA ALA A 156 0.09 -6.40 9.63
C ALA A 156 -0.05 -7.61 10.56
N ILE A 157 0.91 -8.54 10.54
CA ILE A 157 0.89 -9.71 11.42
C ILE A 157 1.04 -9.27 12.89
N THR A 158 1.91 -8.32 13.16
CA THR A 158 2.10 -7.78 14.51
C THR A 158 0.80 -7.19 15.04
N PHE A 159 0.04 -6.50 14.17
CA PHE A 159 -1.26 -5.96 14.55
C PHE A 159 -2.24 -7.07 14.97
N HIS A 160 -2.27 -8.17 14.23
CA HIS A 160 -3.14 -9.31 14.55
C HIS A 160 -2.77 -9.93 15.89
N LYS A 161 -1.49 -10.09 16.17
CA LYS A 161 -1.03 -10.61 17.45
C LYS A 161 -1.43 -9.71 18.61
N ASP A 162 -1.27 -8.40 18.45
CA ASP A 162 -1.66 -7.45 19.47
C ASP A 162 -3.15 -7.51 19.76
N LYS A 163 -3.98 -7.61 18.73
CA LYS A 163 -5.43 -7.73 18.91
C LYS A 163 -5.80 -9.00 19.67
N ARG A 164 -5.18 -10.13 19.32
CA ARG A 164 -5.45 -11.38 20.00
C ARG A 164 -5.07 -11.31 21.49
N SER A 165 -3.94 -10.71 21.79
CA SER A 165 -3.51 -10.54 23.17
C SER A 165 -4.49 -9.72 23.97
N LYS A 166 -5.06 -8.66 23.36
CA LYS A 166 -6.01 -7.79 24.04
C LYS A 166 -7.37 -8.42 24.26
N THR A 167 -7.75 -9.41 23.46
CA THR A 167 -9.04 -10.07 23.58
C THR A 167 -9.03 -11.25 24.55
N GLN A 168 -7.90 -11.63 25.04
CA GLN A 168 -7.77 -12.65 26.07
C GLN A 168 -7.92 -12.02 27.45
#